data_6a0f60c86bce7544d88324542a43e2bd
#
_entry.id   6a0f60c86bce7544d88324542a43e2bd
#
_cell.length_a   1.000
_cell.length_b   1.000
_cell.length_c   1.000
_cell.angle_alpha   90.00
_cell.angle_beta   90.00
_cell.angle_gamma   90.00
#
_symmetry.space_group_name_H-M   'P 1'
#
loop_
_entity.id
_entity.type
_entity.pdbx_description
1 polymer ?
#
loop_
_entity_poly.entity_id
_entity_poly.type
_entity_poly.pdbx_seq_one_letter_code
_entity_poly.pdbx_strand_id
1 'polypeptide(L)'
;MAEMKLYELVNHYHIGTELTCAEAMFMACNEYYHLNLSEETRKMFSVMGLGMQTEQSCCAAFTVAVGIIGLMTAKEGQTDVSNMEGYQMIAELTDFMLGFYGTVHCVELQKLEELLAGRRILRPANGGQLSC
;
A
#
# COMPACT_ATOMS: atom_id res chain seq x y z
N MET A 1 19.62 -0.95 -18.20
CA MET A 1 18.28 -0.39 -17.94
C MET A 1 18.18 0.02 -16.49
N ALA A 2 17.68 1.21 -16.23
CA ALA A 2 17.46 1.65 -14.86
C ALA A 2 16.35 0.80 -14.23
N GLU A 3 16.61 0.30 -13.03
CA GLU A 3 15.62 -0.43 -12.25
C GLU A 3 14.49 0.51 -11.85
N MET A 4 13.23 0.06 -12.00
CA MET A 4 12.07 0.85 -11.60
C MET A 4 12.05 1.06 -10.09
N LYS A 5 11.72 2.26 -9.66
CA LYS A 5 11.52 2.55 -8.23
C LYS A 5 10.21 1.92 -7.75
N LEU A 6 10.11 1.69 -6.44
CA LEU A 6 8.93 1.04 -5.87
C LEU A 6 7.62 1.75 -6.25
N TYR A 7 7.56 3.08 -6.18
CA TYR A 7 6.34 3.81 -6.52
C TYR A 7 5.99 3.68 -8.03
N GLU A 8 6.98 3.55 -8.88
CA GLU A 8 6.77 3.32 -10.33
C GLU A 8 6.16 1.93 -10.56
N LEU A 9 6.63 0.93 -9.82
CA LEU A 9 6.06 -0.42 -9.87
C LEU A 9 4.63 -0.43 -9.35
N VAL A 10 4.33 0.27 -8.26
CA VAL A 10 2.96 0.38 -7.74
C VAL A 10 2.05 0.97 -8.82
N ASN A 11 2.47 2.05 -9.45
CA ASN A 11 1.71 2.66 -10.54
C ASN A 11 1.54 1.72 -11.73
N HIS A 12 2.60 1.01 -12.09
CA HIS A 12 2.56 0.03 -13.19
C HIS A 12 1.50 -1.06 -12.95
N TYR A 13 1.41 -1.56 -11.72
CA TYR A 13 0.42 -2.59 -11.39
C TYR A 13 -1.00 -2.06 -11.17
N HIS A 14 -1.15 -0.78 -10.88
CA HIS A 14 -2.45 -0.20 -10.53
C HIS A 14 -3.12 0.56 -11.67
N ILE A 15 -2.36 1.38 -12.38
CA ILE A 15 -2.90 2.24 -13.44
C ILE A 15 -3.22 1.40 -14.69
N GLY A 16 -4.47 1.47 -15.15
CA GLY A 16 -4.92 0.77 -16.34
C GLY A 16 -5.13 -0.74 -16.14
N THR A 17 -5.16 -1.21 -14.90
CA THR A 17 -5.44 -2.61 -14.56
C THR A 17 -6.69 -2.70 -13.69
N GLU A 18 -7.19 -3.93 -13.49
CA GLU A 18 -8.29 -4.19 -12.57
C GLU A 18 -7.82 -4.53 -11.15
N LEU A 19 -6.50 -4.48 -10.91
CA LEU A 19 -5.95 -4.73 -9.57
C LEU A 19 -6.33 -3.62 -8.61
N THR A 20 -6.71 -3.99 -7.39
CA THR A 20 -6.94 -3.02 -6.32
C THR A 20 -5.63 -2.40 -5.86
N CYS A 21 -5.71 -1.30 -5.10
CA CYS A 21 -4.53 -0.68 -4.49
C CYS A 21 -3.76 -1.65 -3.58
N ALA A 22 -4.46 -2.54 -2.88
CA ALA A 22 -3.84 -3.58 -2.06
C ALA A 22 -3.04 -4.58 -2.90
N GLU A 23 -3.65 -5.09 -3.95
CA GLU A 23 -2.99 -6.04 -4.86
C GLU A 23 -1.82 -5.40 -5.59
N ALA A 24 -1.97 -4.16 -6.06
CA ALA A 24 -0.91 -3.42 -6.72
C ALA A 24 0.29 -3.21 -5.79
N MET A 25 0.05 -2.82 -4.55
CA MET A 25 1.11 -2.65 -3.55
C MET A 25 1.81 -3.98 -3.26
N PHE A 26 1.04 -5.06 -3.13
CA PHE A 26 1.60 -6.41 -2.94
C PHE A 26 2.50 -6.82 -4.10
N MET A 27 2.00 -6.70 -5.34
CA MET A 27 2.75 -7.08 -6.54
C MET A 27 4.04 -6.28 -6.67
N ALA A 28 3.97 -4.98 -6.42
CA ALA A 28 5.13 -4.10 -6.49
C ALA A 28 6.18 -4.45 -5.44
N CYS A 29 5.78 -4.68 -4.20
CA CYS A 29 6.71 -5.07 -3.13
C CYS A 29 7.32 -6.44 -3.39
N ASN A 30 6.52 -7.39 -3.86
CA ASN A 30 6.99 -8.74 -4.18
C ASN A 30 8.10 -8.69 -5.24
N GLU A 31 7.90 -7.90 -6.29
CA GLU A 31 8.90 -7.72 -7.34
C GLU A 31 10.12 -6.92 -6.87
N TYR A 32 9.89 -5.77 -6.27
CA TYR A 32 10.96 -4.84 -5.89
C TYR A 32 11.94 -5.45 -4.88
N TYR A 33 11.41 -6.15 -3.89
CA TYR A 33 12.22 -6.78 -2.83
C TYR A 33 12.58 -8.24 -3.11
N HIS A 34 12.20 -8.78 -4.28
CA HIS A 34 12.46 -10.17 -4.66
C HIS A 34 11.99 -11.19 -3.61
N LEU A 35 10.77 -11.01 -3.12
CA LEU A 35 10.23 -11.81 -2.01
C LEU A 35 9.78 -13.20 -2.43
N ASN A 36 9.50 -13.39 -3.71
CA ASN A 36 9.03 -14.67 -4.26
C ASN A 36 7.79 -15.22 -3.54
N LEU A 37 6.84 -14.36 -3.27
CA LEU A 37 5.58 -14.71 -2.61
C LEU A 37 4.61 -15.36 -3.60
N SER A 38 3.79 -16.27 -3.10
CA SER A 38 2.89 -17.08 -3.90
C SER A 38 1.63 -16.34 -4.36
N GLU A 39 0.97 -16.90 -5.36
CA GLU A 39 -0.35 -16.42 -5.82
C GLU A 39 -1.41 -16.51 -4.72
N GLU A 40 -1.32 -17.51 -3.85
CA GLU A 40 -2.21 -17.65 -2.69
C GLU A 40 -2.05 -16.46 -1.74
N THR A 41 -0.83 -15.97 -1.56
CA THR A 41 -0.59 -14.78 -0.74
C THR A 41 -1.23 -13.55 -1.39
N ARG A 42 -1.12 -13.39 -2.71
CA ARG A 42 -1.79 -12.31 -3.43
C ARG A 42 -3.31 -12.34 -3.21
N LYS A 43 -3.91 -13.52 -3.26
CA LYS A 43 -5.35 -13.69 -3.04
C LYS A 43 -5.81 -13.18 -1.67
N MET A 44 -4.97 -13.29 -0.65
CA MET A 44 -5.29 -12.77 0.69
C MET A 44 -5.52 -11.27 0.70
N PHE A 45 -4.88 -10.53 -0.21
CA PHE A 45 -5.00 -9.08 -0.29
C PHE A 45 -6.06 -8.61 -1.29
N SER A 46 -6.68 -9.51 -2.04
CA SER A 46 -7.58 -9.16 -3.14
C SER A 46 -8.83 -8.37 -2.72
N VAL A 47 -9.27 -8.49 -1.47
CA VAL A 47 -10.45 -7.81 -0.95
C VAL A 47 -10.11 -6.72 0.08
N MET A 48 -8.85 -6.34 0.18
CA MET A 48 -8.40 -5.31 1.13
C MET A 48 -8.38 -3.90 0.53
N GLY A 49 -8.58 -3.77 -0.77
CA GLY A 49 -8.63 -2.47 -1.44
C GLY A 49 -9.75 -1.58 -0.93
N LEU A 50 -9.65 -0.27 -1.17
CA LEU A 50 -10.62 0.74 -0.70
C LEU A 50 -10.89 0.68 0.80
N GLY A 51 -9.83 0.59 1.61
CA GLY A 51 -9.97 0.54 3.07
C GLY A 51 -10.88 -0.60 3.52
N MET A 52 -10.57 -1.83 3.10
CA MET A 52 -11.35 -3.04 3.34
C MET A 52 -12.74 -2.98 2.69
N GLN A 53 -12.84 -2.35 1.50
CA GLN A 53 -14.07 -2.17 0.72
C GLN A 53 -15.15 -1.29 1.39
N THR A 54 -14.84 -0.71 2.54
CA THR A 54 -15.77 0.12 3.29
C THR A 54 -15.40 1.58 3.30
N GLU A 55 -14.18 1.91 2.86
CA GLU A 55 -13.57 3.24 2.96
C GLU A 55 -13.39 3.73 4.41
N GLN A 56 -13.76 2.93 5.40
CA GLN A 56 -13.73 3.29 6.82
C GLN A 56 -12.45 2.83 7.54
N SER A 57 -11.63 2.03 6.87
CA SER A 57 -10.40 1.49 7.43
C SER A 57 -9.18 2.21 6.91
N CYS A 58 -8.00 1.79 7.39
CA CYS A 58 -6.72 2.31 6.92
C CYS A 58 -6.56 2.14 5.41
N CYS A 59 -5.77 3.01 4.81
CA CYS A 59 -5.33 2.89 3.43
C CYS A 59 -4.78 1.48 3.16
N ALA A 60 -5.25 0.84 2.10
CA ALA A 60 -4.85 -0.53 1.77
C ALA A 60 -3.35 -0.62 1.46
N ALA A 61 -2.76 0.38 0.85
CA ALA A 61 -1.32 0.41 0.62
C ALA A 61 -0.55 0.41 1.94
N PHE A 62 -1.02 1.16 2.95
CA PHE A 62 -0.46 1.12 4.29
C PHE A 62 -0.60 -0.25 4.93
N THR A 63 -1.78 -0.85 4.85
CA THR A 63 -2.05 -2.18 5.42
C THR A 63 -1.13 -3.25 4.81
N VAL A 64 -0.98 -3.25 3.50
CA VAL A 64 -0.08 -4.19 2.81
C VAL A 64 1.38 -3.92 3.19
N ALA A 65 1.79 -2.66 3.26
CA ALA A 65 3.14 -2.30 3.70
C ALA A 65 3.44 -2.82 5.11
N VAL A 66 2.48 -2.76 6.02
CA VAL A 66 2.59 -3.33 7.38
C VAL A 66 2.84 -4.84 7.30
N GLY A 67 2.11 -5.55 6.46
CA GLY A 67 2.32 -6.98 6.24
C GLY A 67 3.70 -7.31 5.69
N ILE A 68 4.17 -6.54 4.72
CA ILE A 68 5.52 -6.70 4.14
C ILE A 68 6.62 -6.42 5.16
N ILE A 69 6.46 -5.38 5.97
CA ILE A 69 7.39 -5.09 7.08
C ILE A 69 7.46 -6.28 8.03
N GLY A 70 6.30 -6.83 8.41
CA GLY A 70 6.24 -8.01 9.27
C GLY A 70 6.99 -9.21 8.68
N LEU A 71 6.75 -9.47 7.39
CA LEU A 71 7.43 -10.56 6.67
C LEU A 71 8.96 -10.40 6.67
N MET A 72 9.43 -9.17 6.46
CA MET A 72 10.87 -8.90 6.33
C MET A 72 11.61 -8.81 7.67
N THR A 73 10.91 -8.58 8.77
CA THR A 73 11.51 -8.36 10.09
C THR A 73 11.27 -9.52 11.06
N ALA A 74 10.19 -10.29 10.88
CA ALA A 74 9.92 -11.43 11.74
C ALA A 74 10.99 -12.52 11.58
N LYS A 75 11.36 -13.15 12.68
CA LYS A 75 12.34 -14.24 12.68
C LYS A 75 11.63 -15.58 12.69
N GLU A 76 12.17 -16.54 11.94
CA GLU A 76 11.62 -17.89 11.91
C GLU A 76 11.66 -18.55 13.30
N GLY A 77 10.63 -19.30 13.64
CA GLY A 77 10.51 -19.99 14.90
C GLY A 77 10.27 -19.11 16.11
N GLN A 78 10.09 -17.82 15.92
CA GLN A 78 9.88 -16.86 16.99
C GLN A 78 8.38 -16.80 17.34
N THR A 79 7.98 -17.50 18.39
CA THR A 79 6.57 -17.61 18.79
C THR A 79 6.25 -16.98 20.14
N ASP A 80 7.26 -16.62 20.92
CA ASP A 80 7.11 -16.17 22.31
C ASP A 80 7.57 -14.73 22.55
N VAL A 81 8.02 -14.02 21.51
CA VAL A 81 8.45 -12.62 21.60
C VAL A 81 7.82 -11.81 20.46
N SER A 82 7.51 -10.56 20.77
CA SER A 82 6.98 -9.63 19.78
C SER A 82 8.05 -9.20 18.78
N ASN A 83 7.63 -8.95 17.56
CA ASN A 83 8.48 -8.39 16.51
C ASN A 83 8.70 -6.88 16.74
N MET A 84 9.55 -6.53 17.68
CA MET A 84 9.79 -5.13 18.07
C MET A 84 10.39 -4.28 16.95
N GLU A 85 11.28 -4.87 16.15
CA GLU A 85 11.86 -4.18 14.99
C GLU A 85 10.76 -3.77 13.99
N GLY A 86 9.87 -4.70 13.68
CA GLY A 86 8.73 -4.42 12.80
C GLY A 86 7.81 -3.35 13.35
N TYR A 87 7.47 -3.41 14.63
CA TYR A 87 6.65 -2.37 15.28
C TYR A 87 7.31 -1.00 15.23
N GLN A 88 8.63 -0.92 15.41
CA GLN A 88 9.33 0.34 15.28
C GLN A 88 9.25 0.91 13.86
N MET A 89 9.44 0.08 12.86
CA MET A 89 9.32 0.49 11.46
C MET A 89 7.90 0.96 11.12
N ILE A 90 6.88 0.28 11.65
CA ILE A 90 5.48 0.66 11.46
C ILE A 90 5.20 2.02 12.13
N ALA A 91 5.74 2.25 13.31
CA ALA A 91 5.62 3.54 13.99
C ALA A 91 6.22 4.66 13.16
N GLU A 92 7.40 4.46 12.59
CA GLU A 92 8.04 5.43 11.70
C GLU A 92 7.22 5.70 10.43
N LEU A 93 6.68 4.64 9.82
CA LEU A 93 5.82 4.77 8.65
C LEU A 93 4.52 5.52 8.99
N THR A 94 3.93 5.21 10.15
CA THR A 94 2.72 5.90 10.63
C THR A 94 2.99 7.38 10.87
N ASP A 95 4.10 7.71 11.52
CA ASP A 95 4.50 9.09 11.77
C ASP A 95 4.72 9.85 10.46
N PHE A 96 5.33 9.21 9.47
CA PHE A 96 5.49 9.79 8.13
C PHE A 96 4.13 10.08 7.49
N MET A 97 3.21 9.11 7.50
CA MET A 97 1.87 9.27 6.93
C MET A 97 1.08 10.38 7.62
N LEU A 98 1.09 10.40 8.95
CA LEU A 98 0.40 11.42 9.73
C LEU A 98 1.03 12.80 9.54
N GLY A 99 2.34 12.88 9.46
CA GLY A 99 3.06 14.15 9.25
C GLY A 99 2.85 14.72 7.84
N PHE A 100 2.78 13.86 6.83
CA PHE A 100 2.65 14.27 5.43
C PHE A 100 1.19 14.46 5.01
N TYR A 101 0.31 13.53 5.35
CA TYR A 101 -1.10 13.52 4.93
C TYR A 101 -2.08 13.87 6.04
N GLY A 102 -1.67 13.83 7.31
CA GLY A 102 -2.53 14.04 8.47
C GLY A 102 -3.42 12.85 8.81
N THR A 103 -3.33 11.75 8.07
CA THR A 103 -4.23 10.61 8.23
C THR A 103 -3.64 9.35 7.60
N VAL A 104 -4.14 8.19 8.05
CA VAL A 104 -3.92 6.88 7.40
C VAL A 104 -5.24 6.27 6.90
N HIS A 105 -6.36 6.96 7.08
CA HIS A 105 -7.68 6.46 6.69
C HIS A 105 -7.94 6.62 5.20
N CYS A 106 -8.48 5.57 4.57
CA CYS A 106 -8.75 5.53 3.15
C CYS A 106 -9.64 6.71 2.69
N VAL A 107 -10.78 6.93 3.35
CA VAL A 107 -11.72 7.97 2.95
C VAL A 107 -11.11 9.37 3.03
N GLU A 108 -10.30 9.63 4.05
CA GLU A 108 -9.65 10.93 4.22
C GLU A 108 -8.54 11.15 3.19
N LEU A 109 -7.77 10.11 2.87
CA LEU A 109 -6.75 10.16 1.82
C LEU A 109 -7.38 10.39 0.45
N GLN A 110 -8.50 9.74 0.15
CA GLN A 110 -9.25 9.98 -1.10
C GLN A 110 -9.71 11.44 -1.22
N LYS A 111 -10.22 12.02 -0.13
CA LYS A 111 -10.61 13.44 -0.12
C LYS A 111 -9.43 14.36 -0.40
N LEU A 112 -8.26 14.06 0.15
CA LEU A 112 -7.03 14.81 -0.14
C LEU A 112 -6.63 14.69 -1.61
N GLU A 113 -6.70 13.50 -2.18
CA GLU A 113 -6.41 13.28 -3.59
C GLU A 113 -7.38 14.05 -4.49
N GLU A 114 -8.67 14.05 -4.18
CA GLU A 114 -9.68 14.82 -4.90
C GLU A 114 -9.39 16.32 -4.85
N LEU A 115 -9.03 16.85 -3.69
CA LEU A 115 -8.66 18.25 -3.52
C LEU A 115 -7.42 18.61 -4.35
N LEU A 116 -6.40 17.76 -4.34
CA LEU A 116 -5.18 17.96 -5.11
C LEU A 116 -5.44 17.84 -6.61
N ALA A 117 -6.25 16.87 -7.03
CA ALA A 117 -6.64 16.69 -8.43
C ALA A 117 -7.49 17.85 -8.94
N GLY A 118 -8.40 18.37 -8.13
CA GLY A 118 -9.21 19.56 -8.46
C GLY A 118 -8.37 20.81 -8.65
N ARG A 119 -7.23 20.92 -7.98
CA ARG A 119 -6.29 22.03 -8.11
C ARG A 119 -5.34 21.91 -9.30
N ARG A 120 -5.06 20.70 -9.74
CA ARG A 120 -4.00 20.44 -10.75
C ARG A 120 -4.52 20.07 -12.14
N ILE A 121 -5.80 19.87 -12.30
CA ILE A 121 -6.40 19.40 -13.58
C ILE A 121 -5.72 18.10 -14.07
N LEU A 122 -5.21 17.29 -13.18
CA LEU A 122 -4.50 16.06 -13.50
C LEU A 122 -5.32 14.84 -13.05
N ARG A 123 -6.57 14.74 -13.54
CA ARG A 123 -7.18 13.41 -13.59
C ARG A 123 -6.54 12.65 -14.75
N PRO A 124 -6.11 11.41 -14.54
CA PRO A 124 -5.72 10.58 -15.67
C PRO A 124 -6.84 10.59 -16.71
N ALA A 125 -6.49 10.71 -17.97
CA ALA A 125 -7.43 10.84 -19.09
C ALA A 125 -8.42 9.68 -19.22
N ASN A 126 -8.27 8.62 -18.45
CA ASN A 126 -9.10 7.41 -18.47
C ASN A 126 -10.20 7.38 -17.38
N GLY A 127 -10.46 8.47 -16.68
CA GLY A 127 -11.50 8.53 -15.65
C GLY A 127 -11.27 7.61 -14.47
N GLY A 128 -10.06 7.09 -14.31
CA GLY A 128 -9.71 6.23 -13.20
C GLY A 128 -9.91 6.95 -11.88
N GLN A 129 -10.64 6.31 -10.98
CA GLN A 129 -10.67 6.74 -9.60
C GLN A 129 -9.23 6.75 -9.07
N LEU A 130 -8.83 7.88 -8.51
CA LEU A 130 -7.65 7.92 -7.68
C LEU A 130 -7.98 7.05 -6.46
N SER A 131 -7.54 5.81 -6.49
CA SER A 131 -7.69 4.93 -5.35
C SER A 131 -6.42 4.95 -4.53
N CYS A 132 -6.59 5.04 -3.25
CA CYS A 132 -5.52 4.87 -2.29
C CYS A 132 -4.78 3.54 -2.47
#